data_c3029bea8717ebbe09920f50ad8c2102
#
_entry.id   c3029bea8717ebbe09920f50ad8c2102
#
_cell.length_a   1.000
_cell.length_b   1.000
_cell.length_c   1.000
_cell.angle_alpha   90.00
_cell.angle_beta   90.00
_cell.angle_gamma   90.00
#
_symmetry.space_group_name_H-M   'P 1'
#
loop_
_entity.id
_entity.type
_entity.pdbx_description
1 polymer ?
#
loop_
_entity_poly.entity_id
_entity_poly.type
_entity_poly.pdbx_seq_one_letter_code
_entity_poly.pdbx_strand_id
1 'polypeptide(L)'
;PVDADSARICDVSQTRVTLTAPADARSFSFDFNFFSAEFPEFIGSEYNDTFYAIIEAESTNDGIPTNIAFDAAGNAIEINNNYFANPFHPCTERGTGFVRGASTCWLRTSWPVQPGETFTLTFSVHDEGDAVYSSTVLLDNLKFHPDAAVGMTDPLN
;
A
#
# COMPACT_ATOMS: atom_id res chain seq x y z
N PRO A 1 -29.71 9.94 2.55
CA PRO A 1 -29.38 9.36 1.28
C PRO A 1 -27.97 8.82 1.43
N VAL A 2 -27.81 7.50 1.46
CA VAL A 2 -26.51 6.84 1.33
C VAL A 2 -26.07 7.13 -0.10
N ASP A 3 -24.86 7.66 -0.26
CA ASP A 3 -24.26 7.81 -1.58
C ASP A 3 -24.29 6.45 -2.27
N ALA A 4 -24.94 6.42 -3.42
CA ALA A 4 -25.08 5.22 -4.25
C ALA A 4 -23.79 4.93 -5.04
N ASP A 5 -22.65 5.45 -4.58
CA ASP A 5 -21.37 5.45 -5.29
C ASP A 5 -20.22 4.89 -4.44
N SER A 6 -20.53 4.01 -3.49
CA SER A 6 -19.47 3.20 -2.91
C SER A 6 -19.15 2.10 -3.91
N ALA A 7 -17.96 2.14 -4.51
CA ALA A 7 -17.45 1.09 -5.36
C ALA A 7 -17.62 -0.27 -4.65
N ARG A 8 -18.10 -1.27 -5.40
CA ARG A 8 -18.27 -2.60 -4.85
C ARG A 8 -16.87 -3.18 -4.57
N ILE A 9 -16.58 -3.48 -3.31
CA ILE A 9 -15.34 -4.13 -2.90
C ILE A 9 -15.49 -5.64 -3.12
N CYS A 10 -14.56 -6.23 -3.84
CA CYS A 10 -14.49 -7.64 -4.17
C CYS A 10 -13.11 -8.22 -3.81
N ASP A 11 -13.02 -9.55 -3.73
CA ASP A 11 -11.79 -10.34 -3.67
C ASP A 11 -10.72 -9.82 -2.68
N VAL A 12 -11.16 -9.45 -1.47
CA VAL A 12 -10.27 -8.93 -0.43
C VAL A 12 -9.28 -9.98 0.03
N SER A 13 -7.99 -9.68 -0.09
CA SER A 13 -6.90 -10.47 0.48
C SER A 13 -6.17 -9.67 1.55
N GLN A 14 -6.04 -10.25 2.75
CA GLN A 14 -5.44 -9.56 3.89
C GLN A 14 -4.41 -10.41 4.62
N THR A 15 -3.32 -9.75 5.03
CA THR A 15 -2.33 -10.31 5.97
C THR A 15 -2.19 -9.37 7.15
N ARG A 16 -2.37 -9.91 8.38
CA ARG A 16 -2.25 -9.14 9.62
C ARG A 16 -1.09 -9.67 10.47
N VAL A 17 -0.27 -8.78 10.98
CA VAL A 17 0.86 -9.10 11.85
C VAL A 17 0.92 -8.15 13.04
N THR A 18 1.15 -8.70 14.24
CA THR A 18 1.41 -7.90 15.44
C THR A 18 2.90 -7.92 15.72
N LEU A 19 3.48 -6.74 15.91
CA LEU A 19 4.90 -6.51 16.08
C LEU A 19 5.15 -5.73 17.36
N THR A 20 6.32 -5.94 17.96
CA THR A 20 6.81 -5.08 19.06
C THR A 20 8.10 -4.41 18.60
N ALA A 21 8.12 -3.08 18.61
CA ALA A 21 9.29 -2.30 18.26
C ALA A 21 10.44 -2.58 19.25
N PRO A 22 11.68 -2.77 18.79
CA PRO A 22 12.84 -2.81 19.65
C PRO A 22 12.95 -1.58 20.56
N ALA A 23 13.63 -1.72 21.70
CA ALA A 23 13.74 -0.65 22.69
C ALA A 23 14.53 0.58 22.20
N ASP A 24 15.25 0.45 21.11
CA ASP A 24 16.01 1.52 20.45
C ASP A 24 15.37 1.99 19.14
N ALA A 25 14.29 1.36 18.69
CA ALA A 25 13.61 1.74 17.45
C ALA A 25 12.76 2.99 17.62
N ARG A 26 12.84 3.89 16.65
CA ARG A 26 12.03 5.11 16.55
C ARG A 26 11.22 5.20 15.25
N SER A 27 11.49 4.29 14.31
CA SER A 27 10.71 4.13 13.10
C SER A 27 10.84 2.70 12.60
N PHE A 28 10.00 2.35 11.65
CA PHE A 28 10.13 1.15 10.83
C PHE A 28 9.91 1.50 9.36
N SER A 29 10.34 0.61 8.49
CA SER A 29 10.03 0.67 7.07
C SER A 29 9.71 -0.72 6.53
N PHE A 30 8.96 -0.76 5.44
CA PHE A 30 8.78 -1.95 4.61
C PHE A 30 8.74 -1.54 3.14
N ASP A 31 9.13 -2.48 2.29
CA ASP A 31 9.07 -2.32 0.85
C ASP A 31 7.88 -3.08 0.29
N PHE A 32 7.25 -2.52 -0.74
CA PHE A 32 6.18 -3.21 -1.44
C PHE A 32 6.19 -2.87 -2.93
N ASN A 33 5.59 -3.77 -3.72
CA ASN A 33 5.35 -3.56 -5.13
C ASN A 33 3.91 -4.02 -5.44
N PHE A 34 3.07 -3.09 -5.88
CA PHE A 34 1.67 -3.34 -6.19
C PHE A 34 1.51 -3.52 -7.70
N PHE A 35 0.90 -4.63 -8.09
CA PHE A 35 0.66 -5.04 -9.47
C PHE A 35 -0.83 -5.07 -9.74
N SER A 36 -1.24 -4.59 -10.91
CA SER A 36 -2.60 -4.80 -11.40
C SER A 36 -2.65 -5.11 -12.88
N ALA A 37 -3.55 -6.03 -13.23
CA ALA A 37 -3.87 -6.34 -14.62
C ALA A 37 -4.86 -5.34 -15.24
N GLU A 38 -5.42 -4.43 -14.46
CA GLU A 38 -6.35 -3.39 -14.94
C GLU A 38 -5.66 -2.21 -15.64
N PHE A 39 -4.37 -2.02 -15.39
CA PHE A 39 -3.59 -1.00 -16.07
C PHE A 39 -3.23 -1.44 -17.52
N PRO A 40 -3.28 -0.58 -18.53
CA PRO A 40 -3.70 0.83 -18.51
C PRO A 40 -5.17 1.05 -18.90
N GLU A 41 -5.92 0.00 -19.25
CA GLU A 41 -7.23 0.10 -19.89
C GLU A 41 -8.27 0.77 -18.99
N PHE A 42 -8.16 0.61 -17.67
CA PHE A 42 -9.17 1.05 -16.70
C PHE A 42 -8.77 2.29 -15.90
N ILE A 43 -7.66 2.98 -16.26
CA ILE A 43 -7.29 4.25 -15.61
C ILE A 43 -8.44 5.26 -15.72
N GLY A 44 -8.84 5.83 -14.57
CA GLY A 44 -9.91 6.82 -14.50
C GLY A 44 -11.32 6.24 -14.56
N SER A 45 -11.44 4.91 -14.43
CA SER A 45 -12.72 4.21 -14.33
C SER A 45 -13.11 3.94 -12.86
N GLU A 46 -14.25 3.28 -12.67
CA GLU A 46 -14.71 2.77 -11.36
C GLU A 46 -13.98 1.50 -10.90
N TYR A 47 -13.19 0.88 -11.78
CA TYR A 47 -12.34 -0.27 -11.51
C TYR A 47 -11.00 0.26 -11.01
N ASN A 48 -10.85 0.35 -9.69
CA ASN A 48 -9.74 1.06 -9.08
C ASN A 48 -9.15 0.24 -7.92
N ASP A 49 -8.61 -0.92 -8.26
CA ASP A 49 -8.00 -1.82 -7.29
C ASP A 49 -7.02 -1.08 -6.39
N THR A 50 -7.10 -1.36 -5.09
CA THR A 50 -6.42 -0.57 -4.08
C THR A 50 -5.63 -1.45 -3.11
N PHE A 51 -4.44 -0.96 -2.73
CA PHE A 51 -3.61 -1.49 -1.66
C PHE A 51 -3.61 -0.56 -0.46
N TYR A 52 -3.85 -1.12 0.73
CA TYR A 52 -3.72 -0.44 2.01
C TYR A 52 -2.67 -1.12 2.89
N ALA A 53 -1.87 -0.32 3.59
CA ALA A 53 -1.11 -0.73 4.75
C ALA A 53 -1.66 0.02 5.96
N ILE A 54 -2.39 -0.68 6.82
CA ILE A 54 -3.09 -0.09 7.96
C ILE A 54 -2.30 -0.38 9.23
N ILE A 55 -1.94 0.66 9.98
CA ILE A 55 -1.36 0.55 11.32
C ILE A 55 -2.42 0.78 12.39
N GLU A 56 -2.38 -0.02 13.45
CA GLU A 56 -3.07 0.19 14.71
C GLU A 56 -2.00 0.28 15.81
N ALA A 57 -1.67 1.50 16.22
CA ALA A 57 -0.62 1.82 17.20
C ALA A 57 -1.05 3.01 18.05
N GLU A 58 -0.81 2.97 19.36
CA GLU A 58 -1.19 4.07 20.28
C GLU A 58 -0.50 5.39 19.88
N SER A 59 0.75 5.32 19.42
CA SER A 59 1.52 6.47 18.94
C SER A 59 1.05 7.03 17.59
N THR A 60 0.17 6.30 16.90
CA THR A 60 -0.43 6.71 15.63
C THR A 60 -1.93 6.88 15.82
N ASN A 61 -2.41 8.13 15.76
CA ASN A 61 -3.82 8.46 15.79
C ASN A 61 -4.59 7.80 16.96
N ASP A 62 -3.96 7.74 18.15
CA ASP A 62 -4.53 7.16 19.38
C ASP A 62 -5.06 5.72 19.20
N GLY A 63 -4.34 4.90 18.44
CA GLY A 63 -4.70 3.52 18.16
C GLY A 63 -5.79 3.33 17.09
N ILE A 64 -6.31 4.40 16.52
CA ILE A 64 -7.33 4.32 15.46
C ILE A 64 -6.66 3.81 14.18
N PRO A 65 -7.21 2.76 13.52
CA PRO A 65 -6.65 2.22 12.28
C PRO A 65 -6.38 3.31 11.25
N THR A 66 -5.14 3.41 10.79
CA THR A 66 -4.67 4.49 9.91
C THR A 66 -3.92 3.90 8.73
N ASN A 67 -4.30 4.28 7.49
CA ASN A 67 -3.52 3.91 6.30
C ASN A 67 -2.21 4.68 6.27
N ILE A 68 -1.10 3.96 6.11
CA ILE A 68 0.26 4.50 6.07
C ILE A 68 0.95 4.32 4.70
N ALA A 69 0.28 3.72 3.73
CA ALA A 69 0.72 3.63 2.35
C ALA A 69 -0.08 4.62 1.49
N PHE A 70 0.54 5.74 1.10
CA PHE A 70 -0.10 6.81 0.33
C PHE A 70 0.93 7.57 -0.49
N ASP A 71 0.48 8.24 -1.54
CA ASP A 71 1.32 9.09 -2.37
C ASP A 71 1.60 10.46 -1.70
N ALA A 72 2.43 11.28 -2.33
CA ALA A 72 2.79 12.61 -1.82
C ALA A 72 1.59 13.58 -1.70
N ALA A 73 0.46 13.28 -2.32
CA ALA A 73 -0.78 14.05 -2.20
C ALA A 73 -1.72 13.49 -1.12
N GLY A 74 -1.37 12.34 -0.50
CA GLY A 74 -2.16 11.67 0.53
C GLY A 74 -3.19 10.68 -0.03
N ASN A 75 -3.14 10.35 -1.32
CA ASN A 75 -4.04 9.36 -1.92
C ASN A 75 -3.56 7.95 -1.61
N ALA A 76 -4.49 7.00 -1.47
CA ALA A 76 -4.17 5.59 -1.34
C ALA A 76 -3.37 5.07 -2.55
N ILE A 77 -2.71 3.93 -2.38
CA ILE A 77 -1.99 3.27 -3.48
C ILE A 77 -3.01 2.46 -4.29
N GLU A 78 -3.39 2.99 -5.42
CA GLU A 78 -4.45 2.50 -6.29
C GLU A 78 -4.06 2.66 -7.76
N ILE A 79 -4.82 2.06 -8.67
CA ILE A 79 -4.53 2.10 -10.13
C ILE A 79 -4.54 3.54 -10.67
N ASN A 80 -5.42 4.38 -10.16
CA ASN A 80 -5.49 5.79 -10.53
C ASN A 80 -4.39 6.66 -9.91
N ASN A 81 -3.50 6.06 -9.09
CA ASN A 81 -2.42 6.76 -8.42
C ASN A 81 -1.27 7.11 -9.39
N ASN A 82 -0.57 8.21 -9.10
CA ASN A 82 0.56 8.70 -9.88
C ASN A 82 1.73 7.69 -9.99
N TYR A 83 1.85 6.73 -9.10
CA TYR A 83 2.89 5.69 -9.20
C TYR A 83 2.65 4.73 -10.36
N PHE A 84 1.39 4.43 -10.73
CA PHE A 84 1.06 3.68 -11.94
C PHE A 84 1.13 4.55 -13.18
N ALA A 85 0.60 5.76 -13.11
CA ALA A 85 0.51 6.68 -14.25
C ALA A 85 1.83 7.36 -14.60
N ASN A 86 2.95 7.05 -13.92
CA ASN A 86 4.22 7.68 -14.20
C ASN A 86 4.84 7.12 -15.50
N PRO A 87 4.79 7.88 -16.63
CA PRO A 87 5.32 7.40 -17.91
C PRO A 87 6.86 7.25 -17.92
N PHE A 88 7.54 7.75 -16.87
CA PHE A 88 9.00 7.72 -16.75
C PHE A 88 9.52 6.47 -16.02
N HIS A 89 8.64 5.69 -15.39
CA HIS A 89 8.99 4.46 -14.68
C HIS A 89 7.99 3.33 -14.97
N PRO A 90 7.85 2.89 -16.25
CA PRO A 90 7.06 1.71 -16.53
C PRO A 90 7.82 0.50 -15.99
N CYS A 91 7.47 0.03 -14.82
CA CYS A 91 7.88 -1.29 -14.38
C CYS A 91 7.06 -2.31 -15.17
N THR A 92 7.63 -2.70 -16.32
CA THR A 92 7.04 -3.74 -17.16
C THR A 92 7.43 -5.10 -16.60
N GLU A 93 6.46 -5.79 -16.05
CA GLU A 93 6.64 -7.09 -15.40
C GLU A 93 6.67 -8.23 -16.42
N ARG A 94 7.73 -8.22 -17.26
CA ARG A 94 7.96 -9.31 -18.20
C ARG A 94 8.19 -10.62 -17.46
N GLY A 95 7.45 -11.65 -17.86
CA GLY A 95 7.57 -12.99 -17.26
C GLY A 95 6.66 -13.24 -16.08
N THR A 96 5.78 -12.31 -15.75
CA THR A 96 4.70 -12.50 -14.77
C THR A 96 3.35 -12.67 -15.45
N GLY A 97 2.29 -13.02 -14.68
CA GLY A 97 0.91 -13.00 -15.16
C GLY A 97 0.41 -11.60 -15.54
N PHE A 98 1.13 -10.54 -15.14
CA PHE A 98 0.80 -9.14 -15.38
C PHE A 98 1.46 -8.55 -16.66
N VAL A 99 1.75 -9.36 -17.64
CA VAL A 99 2.45 -8.96 -18.90
C VAL A 99 1.77 -7.82 -19.65
N ARG A 100 0.46 -7.64 -19.47
CA ARG A 100 -0.34 -6.53 -20.04
C ARG A 100 -0.74 -5.48 -19.02
N GLY A 101 -0.43 -5.73 -17.76
CA GLY A 101 -0.65 -4.80 -16.66
C GLY A 101 0.59 -3.95 -16.37
N ALA A 102 0.60 -3.35 -15.20
CA ALA A 102 1.75 -2.62 -14.69
C ALA A 102 1.91 -2.84 -13.19
N SER A 103 2.97 -2.25 -12.64
CA SER A 103 3.17 -2.16 -11.21
C SER A 103 3.66 -0.76 -10.81
N THR A 104 3.56 -0.46 -9.51
CA THR A 104 4.10 0.78 -8.93
C THR A 104 5.63 0.82 -8.96
N CYS A 105 6.32 -0.25 -9.36
CA CYS A 105 7.69 -0.54 -8.95
C CYS A 105 7.79 -0.72 -7.43
N TRP A 106 9.01 -0.96 -6.93
CA TRP A 106 9.22 -1.04 -5.50
C TRP A 106 9.10 0.34 -4.85
N LEU A 107 8.20 0.42 -3.88
CA LEU A 107 8.01 1.58 -3.03
C LEU A 107 8.43 1.22 -1.61
N ARG A 108 8.85 2.21 -0.84
CA ARG A 108 9.13 2.10 0.60
C ARG A 108 8.22 3.00 1.39
N THR A 109 7.48 2.41 2.32
CA THR A 109 6.82 3.15 3.39
C THR A 109 7.74 3.19 4.62
N SER A 110 7.93 4.38 5.17
CA SER A 110 8.59 4.63 6.46
C SER A 110 7.59 5.26 7.42
N TRP A 111 7.57 4.80 8.69
CA TRP A 111 6.61 5.29 9.68
C TRP A 111 7.23 5.38 11.08
N PRO A 112 6.92 6.43 11.87
CA PRO A 112 7.39 6.54 13.24
C PRO A 112 6.73 5.50 14.16
N VAL A 113 7.45 5.04 15.17
CA VAL A 113 6.95 4.23 16.29
C VAL A 113 7.65 4.62 17.58
N GLN A 114 7.05 4.27 18.72
CA GLN A 114 7.73 4.43 20.00
C GLN A 114 8.57 3.20 20.35
N PRO A 115 9.73 3.39 21.01
CA PRO A 115 10.52 2.28 21.54
C PRO A 115 9.70 1.35 22.42
N GLY A 116 9.71 0.05 22.13
CA GLY A 116 8.98 -0.98 22.89
C GLY A 116 7.47 -1.03 22.62
N GLU A 117 6.94 -0.20 21.76
CA GLU A 117 5.52 -0.19 21.40
C GLU A 117 5.12 -1.48 20.67
N THR A 118 3.96 -2.02 21.05
CA THR A 118 3.33 -3.12 20.30
C THR A 118 2.23 -2.54 19.42
N PHE A 119 2.28 -2.87 18.13
CA PHE A 119 1.33 -2.40 17.14
C PHE A 119 0.96 -3.51 16.17
N THR A 120 -0.11 -3.30 15.42
CA THR A 120 -0.56 -4.23 14.39
C THR A 120 -0.47 -3.56 13.03
N LEU A 121 0.09 -4.30 12.04
CA LEU A 121 0.02 -3.95 10.63
C LEU A 121 -0.94 -4.90 9.92
N THR A 122 -1.84 -4.33 9.12
CA THR A 122 -2.72 -5.06 8.22
C THR A 122 -2.43 -4.60 6.79
N PHE A 123 -1.94 -5.51 5.96
CA PHE A 123 -1.79 -5.30 4.53
C PHE A 123 -3.03 -5.84 3.85
N SER A 124 -3.68 -5.03 3.03
CA SER A 124 -4.94 -5.38 2.36
C SER A 124 -4.87 -4.98 0.90
N VAL A 125 -5.23 -5.89 0.02
CA VAL A 125 -5.46 -5.63 -1.40
C VAL A 125 -6.86 -6.11 -1.75
N HIS A 126 -7.57 -5.36 -2.58
CA HIS A 126 -8.91 -5.71 -3.02
C HIS A 126 -9.21 -5.13 -4.39
N ASP A 127 -10.13 -5.78 -5.09
CA ASP A 127 -10.65 -5.31 -6.36
C ASP A 127 -11.85 -4.38 -6.11
N GLU A 128 -11.94 -3.30 -6.87
CA GLU A 128 -13.07 -2.36 -6.87
C GLU A 128 -13.85 -2.44 -8.18
N GLY A 129 -15.19 -2.42 -8.07
CA GLY A 129 -16.09 -2.48 -9.21
C GLY A 129 -16.50 -3.90 -9.60
N ASP A 130 -15.58 -4.77 -9.89
CA ASP A 130 -15.84 -6.18 -10.23
C ASP A 130 -14.82 -7.14 -9.59
N ALA A 131 -14.62 -8.33 -10.13
CA ALA A 131 -13.68 -9.36 -9.67
C ALA A 131 -13.08 -10.09 -10.88
N VAL A 132 -12.73 -9.36 -11.93
CA VAL A 132 -12.32 -9.96 -13.22
C VAL A 132 -10.82 -9.93 -13.43
N TYR A 133 -10.19 -8.82 -13.14
CA TYR A 133 -8.75 -8.66 -13.25
C TYR A 133 -8.09 -8.70 -11.88
N SER A 134 -6.95 -9.40 -11.79
CA SER A 134 -6.29 -9.62 -10.51
C SER A 134 -5.30 -8.52 -10.19
N SER A 135 -5.30 -8.13 -8.92
CA SER A 135 -4.26 -7.31 -8.32
C SER A 135 -3.48 -8.09 -7.26
N THR A 136 -2.21 -7.77 -7.09
CA THR A 136 -1.31 -8.46 -6.16
C THR A 136 -0.31 -7.48 -5.57
N VAL A 137 0.04 -7.68 -4.30
CA VAL A 137 1.13 -6.95 -3.66
C VAL A 137 2.24 -7.90 -3.23
N LEU A 138 3.48 -7.53 -3.50
CA LEU A 138 4.66 -8.14 -2.92
C LEU A 138 5.12 -7.27 -1.75
N LEU A 139 5.48 -7.91 -0.63
CA LEU A 139 5.97 -7.27 0.58
C LEU A 139 7.37 -7.78 0.89
N ASP A 140 8.28 -6.88 1.27
CA ASP A 140 9.66 -7.24 1.63
C ASP A 140 10.25 -6.23 2.61
N ASN A 141 11.45 -6.53 3.12
CA ASN A 141 12.34 -5.62 3.85
C ASN A 141 11.72 -4.89 5.05
N LEU A 142 10.82 -5.53 5.81
CA LEU A 142 10.35 -4.94 7.06
C LEU A 142 11.53 -4.81 8.03
N LYS A 143 11.85 -3.58 8.42
CA LYS A 143 13.01 -3.24 9.27
C LYS A 143 12.65 -2.16 10.27
N PHE A 144 13.22 -2.26 11.47
CA PHE A 144 13.22 -1.20 12.47
C PHE A 144 14.47 -0.34 12.37
N HIS A 145 14.34 0.95 12.71
CA HIS A 145 15.43 1.92 12.64
C HIS A 145 15.53 2.72 13.95
N PRO A 146 16.76 3.03 14.42
CA PRO A 146 16.97 3.84 15.63
C PRO A 146 16.69 5.33 15.37
N ASP A 147 16.65 5.75 14.11
CA ASP A 147 16.37 7.13 13.73
C ASP A 147 14.86 7.34 13.56
N ALA A 148 14.39 8.52 13.91
CA ALA A 148 13.00 8.91 13.66
C ALA A 148 12.77 9.13 12.16
N ALA A 149 11.61 8.73 11.68
CA ALA A 149 11.15 9.02 10.32
C ALA A 149 9.90 9.89 10.32
N VAL A 150 9.66 10.58 9.22
CA VAL A 150 8.36 11.15 8.88
C VAL A 150 7.57 10.08 8.13
N GLY A 151 6.26 9.97 8.39
CA GLY A 151 5.40 9.05 7.66
C GLY A 151 5.33 9.41 6.19
N MET A 152 5.80 8.50 5.31
CA MET A 152 5.85 8.72 3.86
C MET A 152 6.01 7.42 3.10
N THR A 153 5.63 7.45 1.83
CA THR A 153 5.89 6.38 0.86
C THR A 153 6.61 6.96 -0.34
N ASP A 154 7.77 6.41 -0.67
CA ASP A 154 8.63 6.87 -1.77
C ASP A 154 9.07 5.72 -2.69
N PRO A 155 9.33 6.01 -3.99
CA PRO A 155 9.98 5.06 -4.88
C PRO A 155 11.37 4.66 -4.39
N LEU A 156 11.68 3.37 -4.50
CA LEU A 156 13.04 2.87 -4.35
C LEU A 156 13.83 3.13 -5.63
N ASN A 157 14.93 3.87 -5.52
CA ASN A 157 15.88 4.15 -6.61
C ASN A 157 16.83 2.97 -6.83
#